data_7231c51146598c368223f344620b37d7
#
_entry.id   7231c51146598c368223f344620b37d7
#
_cell.length_a   1.000
_cell.length_b   1.000
_cell.length_c   1.000
_cell.angle_alpha   90.00
_cell.angle_beta   90.00
_cell.angle_gamma   90.00
#
_symmetry.space_group_name_H-M   'P 1'
#
loop_
_entity.id
_entity.type
_entity.pdbx_description
1 polymer ?
#
loop_
_entity_poly.entity_id
_entity_poly.type
_entity_poly.pdbx_seq_one_letter_code
_entity_poly.pdbx_strand_id
1 'polypeptide(L)'
;RELLRESMAVNSTAELGKEDGRDVVIGNPTEGALLTWLQTQGIDYKDVRKQYNIISQEPFSTETKYMSTVVEHRETGRRFRFVKGAPEIVMSMCRSIVGTMDRAAIEEQLLQYQSRAMRTLGFAIQPLDNNEEMLFLGVIGIADPIRDDVKEAIETCMLRAGVRVINSYWRHPRHSTRDRSTDRTYRGWRRGGNHWSRISAAQRR
;
A
#
# COMPACT_ATOMS: atom_id res chain seq x y z
N ARG A 1 1.17 -17.38 6.32
CA ARG A 1 1.11 -16.07 7.02
C ARG A 1 2.50 -15.62 7.49
N GLU A 2 3.34 -16.53 7.93
CA GLU A 2 4.68 -16.25 8.42
C GLU A 2 5.57 -15.64 7.34
N LEU A 3 5.71 -16.28 6.19
CA LEU A 3 6.48 -15.77 5.04
C LEU A 3 6.07 -14.35 4.60
N LEU A 4 4.79 -14.00 4.74
CA LEU A 4 4.31 -12.65 4.43
C LEU A 4 4.85 -11.63 5.44
N ARG A 5 4.87 -11.96 6.74
CA ARG A 5 5.41 -11.12 7.81
C ARG A 5 6.92 -10.93 7.66
N GLU A 6 7.63 -12.00 7.34
CA GLU A 6 9.06 -11.96 7.03
C GLU A 6 9.35 -11.07 5.82
N SER A 7 8.58 -11.23 4.74
CA SER A 7 8.69 -10.38 3.55
C SER A 7 8.47 -8.89 3.87
N MET A 8 7.51 -8.56 4.75
CA MET A 8 7.29 -7.16 5.19
C MET A 8 8.48 -6.60 5.98
N ALA A 9 9.04 -7.41 6.89
CA ALA A 9 10.13 -6.99 7.76
C ALA A 9 11.45 -6.85 6.98
N VAL A 10 11.78 -7.85 6.17
CA VAL A 10 13.10 -7.99 5.53
C VAL A 10 13.20 -7.19 4.24
N ASN A 11 12.15 -7.22 3.40
CA ASN A 11 12.10 -6.45 2.15
C ASN A 11 11.62 -5.02 2.42
N SER A 12 12.35 -4.27 3.23
CA SER A 12 12.04 -2.89 3.61
C SER A 12 13.30 -2.12 3.96
N THR A 13 13.36 -0.85 3.55
CA THR A 13 14.42 0.10 3.91
C THR A 13 14.01 1.03 5.05
N ALA A 14 12.73 1.05 5.42
CA ALA A 14 12.25 1.88 6.52
C ALA A 14 12.65 1.33 7.88
N GLU A 15 12.68 2.21 8.86
CA GLU A 15 12.88 1.90 10.28
C GLU A 15 11.87 2.64 11.14
N LEU A 16 11.61 2.08 12.33
CA LEU A 16 10.84 2.76 13.36
C LEU A 16 11.81 3.29 14.40
N GLY A 17 11.74 4.60 14.62
CA GLY A 17 12.52 5.34 15.60
C GLY A 17 11.64 6.02 16.62
N LYS A 18 12.28 6.78 17.53
CA LYS A 18 11.59 7.66 18.47
C LYS A 18 12.17 9.05 18.34
N GLU A 19 11.30 10.05 18.22
CA GLU A 19 11.64 11.46 18.24
C GLU A 19 10.74 12.15 19.26
N ASP A 20 11.30 12.82 20.23
CA ASP A 20 10.58 13.47 21.34
C ASP A 20 9.59 12.54 22.07
N GLY A 21 9.96 11.24 22.22
CA GLY A 21 9.13 10.23 22.87
C GLY A 21 7.97 9.69 22.02
N ARG A 22 7.83 10.15 20.78
CA ARG A 22 6.83 9.66 19.81
C ARG A 22 7.45 8.71 18.82
N ASP A 23 6.69 7.69 18.45
CA ASP A 23 7.12 6.77 17.40
C ASP A 23 7.09 7.49 16.04
N VAL A 24 8.21 7.44 15.32
CA VAL A 24 8.36 8.03 13.99
C VAL A 24 8.84 6.99 13.00
N VAL A 25 8.39 7.13 11.76
CA VAL A 25 8.86 6.32 10.63
C VAL A 25 10.02 7.04 9.95
N ILE A 26 11.16 6.37 9.90
CA ILE A 26 12.35 6.82 9.17
C ILE A 26 12.36 6.10 7.82
N GLY A 27 12.31 6.85 6.71
CA GLY A 27 12.26 6.30 5.36
C GLY A 27 10.86 6.34 4.73
N ASN A 28 10.50 5.32 3.96
CA ASN A 28 9.26 5.29 3.22
C ASN A 28 8.04 5.09 4.14
N PRO A 29 7.04 6.01 4.15
CA PRO A 29 5.87 5.90 5.04
C PRO A 29 5.04 4.63 4.80
N THR A 30 4.96 4.15 3.56
CA THR A 30 4.23 2.91 3.23
C THR A 30 4.90 1.69 3.86
N GLU A 31 6.24 1.64 3.82
CA GLU A 31 7.01 0.59 4.50
C GLU A 31 6.90 0.70 6.02
N GLY A 32 6.97 1.92 6.54
CA GLY A 32 6.79 2.18 7.97
C GLY A 32 5.43 1.69 8.48
N ALA A 33 4.36 1.90 7.72
CA ALA A 33 3.04 1.40 8.09
C ALA A 33 3.00 -0.14 8.23
N LEU A 34 3.73 -0.87 7.37
CA LEU A 34 3.87 -2.32 7.48
C LEU A 34 4.63 -2.73 8.73
N LEU A 35 5.74 -2.04 9.05
CA LEU A 35 6.53 -2.32 10.25
C LEU A 35 5.75 -2.00 11.53
N THR A 36 5.02 -0.88 11.55
CA THR A 36 4.11 -0.54 12.66
C THR A 36 3.04 -1.60 12.85
N TRP A 37 2.45 -2.08 11.75
CA TRP A 37 1.47 -3.15 11.83
C TRP A 37 2.07 -4.45 12.41
N LEU A 38 3.30 -4.83 12.03
CA LEU A 38 3.99 -5.98 12.62
C LEU A 38 4.15 -5.83 14.14
N GLN A 39 4.51 -4.63 14.62
CA GLN A 39 4.61 -4.36 16.06
C GLN A 39 3.25 -4.53 16.77
N THR A 40 2.14 -4.08 16.15
CA THR A 40 0.80 -4.29 16.73
C THR A 40 0.42 -5.78 16.83
N GLN A 41 1.05 -6.63 16.02
CA GLN A 41 0.89 -8.09 16.09
C GLN A 41 1.89 -8.75 17.06
N GLY A 42 2.66 -7.98 17.83
CA GLY A 42 3.65 -8.48 18.76
C GLY A 42 4.93 -9.01 18.09
N ILE A 43 5.19 -8.61 16.83
CA ILE A 43 6.36 -9.05 16.06
C ILE A 43 7.37 -7.90 16.00
N ASP A 44 8.55 -8.10 16.59
CA ASP A 44 9.67 -7.18 16.38
C ASP A 44 10.31 -7.45 15.02
N TYR A 45 10.14 -6.53 14.09
CA TYR A 45 10.72 -6.63 12.75
C TYR A 45 12.25 -6.69 12.77
N LYS A 46 12.91 -6.13 13.81
CA LYS A 46 14.37 -6.18 13.97
C LYS A 46 14.83 -7.60 14.25
N ASP A 47 14.10 -8.35 15.08
CA ASP A 47 14.42 -9.73 15.37
C ASP A 47 14.19 -10.64 14.15
N VAL A 48 13.17 -10.36 13.35
CA VAL A 48 12.98 -11.02 12.06
C VAL A 48 14.15 -10.74 11.12
N ARG A 49 14.57 -9.48 10.99
CA ARG A 49 15.72 -9.10 10.15
C ARG A 49 17.03 -9.76 10.57
N LYS A 50 17.25 -9.96 11.86
CA LYS A 50 18.46 -10.65 12.38
C LYS A 50 18.60 -12.09 11.89
N GLN A 51 17.50 -12.73 11.49
CA GLN A 51 17.51 -14.11 10.97
C GLN A 51 18.05 -14.18 9.54
N TYR A 52 18.20 -13.05 8.86
CA TYR A 52 18.58 -12.99 7.46
C TYR A 52 19.85 -12.17 7.23
N ASN A 53 20.67 -12.60 6.27
CA ASN A 53 21.71 -11.79 5.67
C ASN A 53 21.17 -11.23 4.34
N ILE A 54 21.23 -9.92 4.15
CA ILE A 54 20.89 -9.28 2.89
C ILE A 54 22.06 -9.48 1.92
N ILE A 55 21.80 -10.12 0.80
CA ILE A 55 22.80 -10.35 -0.27
C ILE A 55 22.74 -9.20 -1.27
N SER A 56 21.53 -8.82 -1.73
CA SER A 56 21.31 -7.69 -2.62
C SER A 56 19.92 -7.12 -2.42
N GLN A 57 19.77 -5.83 -2.73
CA GLN A 57 18.50 -5.14 -2.64
C GLN A 57 18.35 -4.18 -3.81
N GLU A 58 17.24 -4.33 -4.53
CA GLU A 58 16.82 -3.43 -5.61
C GLU A 58 15.70 -2.57 -5.06
N PRO A 59 15.92 -1.25 -4.86
CA PRO A 59 14.90 -0.36 -4.33
C PRO A 59 13.73 -0.21 -5.31
N PHE A 60 12.59 0.27 -4.80
CA PHE A 60 11.42 0.53 -5.64
C PHE A 60 11.75 1.56 -6.73
N SER A 61 11.36 1.25 -7.95
CA SER A 61 11.38 2.20 -9.06
C SER A 61 9.99 2.42 -9.65
N THR A 62 9.75 3.62 -10.18
CA THR A 62 8.49 3.95 -10.87
C THR A 62 8.35 3.24 -12.21
N GLU A 63 9.45 2.75 -12.75
CA GLU A 63 9.50 2.00 -14.01
C GLU A 63 9.07 0.54 -13.80
N THR A 64 9.72 -0.15 -12.87
CA THR A 64 9.44 -1.57 -12.55
C THR A 64 8.23 -1.75 -11.65
N LYS A 65 7.93 -0.76 -10.79
CA LYS A 65 6.83 -0.75 -9.80
C LYS A 65 6.91 -1.84 -8.74
N TYR A 66 8.09 -2.36 -8.50
CA TYR A 66 8.35 -3.27 -7.39
C TYR A 66 9.72 -3.00 -6.78
N MET A 67 9.93 -3.56 -5.61
CA MET A 67 11.20 -3.66 -4.89
C MET A 67 11.51 -5.12 -4.67
N SER A 68 12.78 -5.52 -4.78
CA SER A 68 13.22 -6.87 -4.46
C SER A 68 14.40 -6.90 -3.51
N THR A 69 14.45 -7.91 -2.64
CA THR A 69 15.57 -8.15 -1.73
C THR A 69 15.92 -9.63 -1.76
N VAL A 70 17.18 -9.94 -2.09
CA VAL A 70 17.74 -11.28 -2.01
C VAL A 70 18.40 -11.45 -0.66
N VAL A 71 18.04 -12.51 0.03
CA VAL A 71 18.50 -12.81 1.38
C VAL A 71 18.93 -14.26 1.53
N GLU A 72 19.75 -14.51 2.54
CA GLU A 72 20.12 -15.84 3.01
C GLU A 72 19.66 -15.97 4.47
N HIS A 73 18.91 -17.02 4.76
CA HIS A 73 18.49 -17.33 6.14
C HIS A 73 19.68 -17.89 6.92
N ARG A 74 20.04 -17.27 8.03
CA ARG A 74 21.29 -17.55 8.77
C ARG A 74 21.43 -18.97 9.29
N GLU A 75 20.35 -19.56 9.77
CA GLU A 75 20.39 -20.91 10.35
C GLU A 75 20.38 -21.99 9.29
N THR A 76 19.63 -21.79 8.20
CA THR A 76 19.43 -22.85 7.19
C THR A 76 20.30 -22.70 5.97
N GLY A 77 20.92 -21.52 5.75
CA GLY A 77 21.68 -21.18 4.54
C GLY A 77 20.81 -21.02 3.29
N ARG A 78 19.49 -21.19 3.41
CA ARG A 78 18.57 -21.10 2.27
C ARG A 78 18.46 -19.66 1.76
N ARG A 79 18.42 -19.51 0.43
CA ARG A 79 18.32 -18.21 -0.21
C ARG A 79 16.93 -17.96 -0.75
N PHE A 80 16.47 -16.74 -0.55
CA PHE A 80 15.16 -16.29 -1.01
C PHE A 80 15.27 -14.93 -1.67
N ARG A 81 14.42 -14.69 -2.67
CA ARG A 81 14.12 -13.36 -3.17
C ARG A 81 12.73 -12.98 -2.68
N PHE A 82 12.63 -11.94 -1.87
CA PHE A 82 11.37 -11.30 -1.53
C PHE A 82 11.08 -10.17 -2.52
N VAL A 83 9.84 -10.11 -3.00
CA VAL A 83 9.36 -9.07 -3.91
C VAL A 83 8.12 -8.42 -3.33
N LYS A 84 8.04 -7.08 -3.37
CA LYS A 84 6.82 -6.34 -3.06
C LYS A 84 6.63 -5.20 -4.06
N GLY A 85 5.39 -4.86 -4.39
CA GLY A 85 5.10 -3.80 -5.35
C GLY A 85 3.64 -3.72 -5.73
N ALA A 86 3.38 -3.14 -6.91
CA ALA A 86 2.04 -3.09 -7.48
C ALA A 86 1.49 -4.52 -7.62
N PRO A 87 0.31 -4.84 -7.04
CA PRO A 87 -0.18 -6.21 -6.97
C PRO A 87 -0.29 -6.89 -8.33
N GLU A 88 -0.72 -6.15 -9.36
CA GLU A 88 -0.84 -6.64 -10.73
C GLU A 88 0.51 -7.04 -11.34
N ILE A 89 1.57 -6.29 -11.01
CA ILE A 89 2.93 -6.58 -11.50
C ILE A 89 3.49 -7.79 -10.76
N VAL A 90 3.44 -7.77 -9.42
CA VAL A 90 3.96 -8.88 -8.60
C VAL A 90 3.24 -10.18 -8.91
N MET A 91 1.92 -10.15 -9.07
CA MET A 91 1.13 -11.33 -9.44
C MET A 91 1.47 -11.87 -10.83
N SER A 92 1.80 -10.99 -11.79
CA SER A 92 2.20 -11.42 -13.14
C SER A 92 3.55 -12.14 -13.18
N MET A 93 4.41 -11.90 -12.18
CA MET A 93 5.71 -12.58 -12.02
C MET A 93 5.58 -13.98 -11.40
N CYS A 94 4.42 -14.28 -10.77
CA CYS A 94 4.22 -15.50 -10.01
C CYS A 94 3.49 -16.57 -10.84
N ARG A 95 3.94 -17.82 -10.69
CA ARG A 95 3.28 -19.00 -11.30
C ARG A 95 2.15 -19.56 -10.45
N SER A 96 2.29 -19.46 -9.14
CA SER A 96 1.33 -20.01 -8.19
C SER A 96 1.09 -19.08 -7.01
N ILE A 97 0.01 -19.33 -6.29
CA ILE A 97 -0.43 -18.55 -5.13
C ILE A 97 -0.34 -19.45 -3.91
N VAL A 98 0.24 -18.94 -2.84
CA VAL A 98 0.34 -19.68 -1.58
C VAL A 98 -1.00 -19.70 -0.86
N GLY A 99 -1.47 -20.90 -0.52
CA GLY A 99 -2.71 -21.09 0.25
C GLY A 99 -3.90 -21.49 -0.61
N THR A 100 -5.10 -21.23 -0.08
CA THR A 100 -6.38 -21.67 -0.68
C THR A 100 -7.07 -20.60 -1.52
N MET A 101 -6.52 -19.39 -1.57
CA MET A 101 -7.10 -18.29 -2.37
C MET A 101 -6.74 -18.48 -3.85
N ASP A 102 -7.73 -18.32 -4.71
CA ASP A 102 -7.53 -18.25 -6.14
C ASP A 102 -7.28 -16.80 -6.61
N ARG A 103 -6.93 -16.65 -7.87
CA ARG A 103 -6.66 -15.37 -8.48
C ARG A 103 -7.87 -14.44 -8.46
N ALA A 104 -9.06 -14.99 -8.68
CA ALA A 104 -10.31 -14.23 -8.72
C ALA A 104 -10.64 -13.62 -7.34
N ALA A 105 -10.44 -14.39 -6.27
CA ALA A 105 -10.63 -13.89 -4.90
C ALA A 105 -9.64 -12.75 -4.56
N ILE A 106 -8.40 -12.81 -5.04
CA ILE A 106 -7.42 -11.74 -4.84
C ILE A 106 -7.82 -10.48 -5.62
N GLU A 107 -8.28 -10.63 -6.86
CA GLU A 107 -8.75 -9.51 -7.70
C GLU A 107 -9.98 -8.83 -7.07
N GLU A 108 -10.92 -9.60 -6.53
CA GLU A 108 -12.06 -9.06 -5.79
C GLU A 108 -11.61 -8.29 -4.54
N GLN A 109 -10.68 -8.84 -3.77
CA GLN A 109 -10.11 -8.17 -2.59
C GLN A 109 -9.42 -6.87 -2.96
N LEU A 110 -8.69 -6.82 -4.08
CA LEU A 110 -8.06 -5.61 -4.60
C LEU A 110 -9.09 -4.54 -4.96
N LEU A 111 -10.19 -4.93 -5.61
CA LEU A 111 -11.29 -4.00 -5.92
C LEU A 111 -11.92 -3.42 -4.65
N GLN A 112 -12.08 -4.24 -3.59
CA GLN A 112 -12.57 -3.76 -2.29
C GLN A 112 -11.61 -2.76 -1.65
N TYR A 113 -10.29 -3.00 -1.69
CA TYR A 113 -9.29 -2.04 -1.18
C TYR A 113 -9.30 -0.74 -1.99
N GLN A 114 -9.34 -0.83 -3.33
CA GLN A 114 -9.38 0.33 -4.22
C GLN A 114 -10.66 1.16 -4.03
N SER A 115 -11.81 0.52 -3.79
CA SER A 115 -13.07 1.23 -3.52
C SER A 115 -13.02 2.06 -2.23
N ARG A 116 -12.17 1.67 -1.29
CA ARG A 116 -11.89 2.38 -0.04
C ARG A 116 -10.72 3.37 -0.14
N ALA A 117 -10.21 3.60 -1.35
CA ALA A 117 -9.04 4.44 -1.62
C ALA A 117 -7.78 4.02 -0.84
N MET A 118 -7.66 2.72 -0.52
CA MET A 118 -6.49 2.17 0.15
C MET A 118 -5.34 2.03 -0.83
N ARG A 119 -4.13 2.24 -0.35
CA ARG A 119 -2.92 1.90 -1.08
C ARG A 119 -2.70 0.39 -1.01
N THR A 120 -2.49 -0.27 -2.15
CA THR A 120 -2.35 -1.73 -2.20
C THR A 120 -0.93 -2.15 -2.53
N LEU A 121 -0.45 -3.21 -1.87
CA LEU A 121 0.82 -3.87 -2.14
C LEU A 121 0.61 -5.36 -2.30
N GLY A 122 1.22 -5.93 -3.34
CA GLY A 122 1.38 -7.37 -3.53
C GLY A 122 2.74 -7.84 -3.01
N PHE A 123 2.80 -9.07 -2.54
CA PHE A 123 4.00 -9.71 -2.00
C PHE A 123 4.22 -11.06 -2.64
N ALA A 124 5.49 -11.37 -2.93
CA ALA A 124 5.91 -12.65 -3.46
C ALA A 124 7.24 -13.10 -2.84
N ILE A 125 7.50 -14.40 -2.92
CA ILE A 125 8.76 -15.05 -2.54
C ILE A 125 9.21 -15.98 -3.65
N GLN A 126 10.50 -16.03 -3.88
CA GLN A 126 11.14 -17.01 -4.76
C GLN A 126 12.27 -17.70 -3.98
N PRO A 127 12.18 -19.01 -3.70
CA PRO A 127 13.34 -19.79 -3.28
C PRO A 127 14.37 -19.87 -4.40
N LEU A 128 15.67 -19.69 -4.08
CA LEU A 128 16.72 -19.60 -5.10
C LEU A 128 17.62 -20.84 -5.17
N ASP A 129 17.49 -21.75 -4.19
CA ASP A 129 18.40 -22.88 -4.08
C ASP A 129 18.19 -23.96 -5.17
N ASN A 130 16.94 -24.14 -5.62
CA ASN A 130 16.54 -25.17 -6.59
C ASN A 130 15.92 -24.59 -7.88
N ASN A 131 16.17 -23.33 -8.19
CA ASN A 131 15.58 -22.65 -9.34
C ASN A 131 14.04 -22.68 -9.33
N GLU A 132 13.47 -22.58 -8.11
CA GLU A 132 12.03 -22.66 -7.90
C GLU A 132 11.31 -21.43 -8.43
N GLU A 133 10.03 -21.62 -8.74
CA GLU A 133 9.19 -20.56 -9.29
C GLU A 133 8.82 -19.54 -8.20
N MET A 134 8.52 -18.32 -8.62
CA MET A 134 8.04 -17.28 -7.72
C MET A 134 6.60 -17.57 -7.29
N LEU A 135 6.35 -17.46 -5.98
CA LEU A 135 5.08 -17.75 -5.32
C LEU A 135 4.45 -16.44 -4.82
N PHE A 136 3.21 -16.21 -5.16
CA PHE A 136 2.47 -15.05 -4.66
C PHE A 136 1.99 -15.31 -3.22
N LEU A 137 2.35 -14.41 -2.29
CA LEU A 137 2.03 -14.54 -0.86
C LEU A 137 0.69 -13.90 -0.49
N GLY A 138 0.29 -12.86 -1.21
CA GLY A 138 -0.95 -12.13 -0.94
C GLY A 138 -0.86 -10.63 -1.21
N VAL A 139 -1.95 -9.95 -0.87
CA VAL A 139 -2.10 -8.50 -0.98
C VAL A 139 -2.42 -7.86 0.36
N ILE A 140 -1.96 -6.62 0.52
CA ILE A 140 -2.24 -5.80 1.70
C ILE A 140 -2.80 -4.47 1.23
N GLY A 141 -3.87 -4.02 1.89
CA GLY A 141 -4.41 -2.68 1.76
C GLY A 141 -3.96 -1.81 2.93
N ILE A 142 -3.33 -0.68 2.65
CA ILE A 142 -2.89 0.30 3.63
C ILE A 142 -3.83 1.49 3.55
N ALA A 143 -4.58 1.73 4.63
CA ALA A 143 -5.40 2.92 4.76
C ALA A 143 -4.51 4.10 5.13
N ASP A 144 -4.73 5.23 4.45
CA ASP A 144 -4.14 6.52 4.82
C ASP A 144 -5.27 7.34 5.47
N PRO A 145 -5.41 7.30 6.81
CA PRO A 145 -6.50 7.98 7.49
C PRO A 145 -6.37 9.49 7.29
N ILE A 146 -7.51 10.14 7.08
CA ILE A 146 -7.56 11.59 7.06
C ILE A 146 -7.20 12.07 8.46
N ARG A 147 -6.26 13.01 8.57
CA ARG A 147 -5.90 13.62 9.84
C ARG A 147 -7.12 14.31 10.46
N ASP A 148 -7.28 14.20 11.77
CA ASP A 148 -8.46 14.70 12.49
C ASP A 148 -8.66 16.21 12.32
N ASP A 149 -7.56 16.97 12.19
CA ASP A 149 -7.55 18.42 12.03
C ASP A 149 -7.97 18.91 10.62
N VAL A 150 -7.94 18.05 9.61
CA VAL A 150 -8.23 18.43 8.20
C VAL A 150 -9.66 18.91 8.03
N LYS A 151 -10.62 18.28 8.70
CA LYS A 151 -12.03 18.67 8.60
C LYS A 151 -12.24 20.10 9.12
N GLU A 152 -11.73 20.38 10.32
CA GLU A 152 -11.83 21.71 10.93
C GLU A 152 -11.07 22.76 10.15
N ALA A 153 -9.88 22.43 9.63
CA ALA A 153 -9.11 23.34 8.78
C ALA A 153 -9.86 23.71 7.49
N ILE A 154 -10.48 22.74 6.81
CA ILE A 154 -11.28 22.98 5.61
C ILE A 154 -12.52 23.86 5.94
N GLU A 155 -13.22 23.53 7.01
CA GLU A 155 -14.39 24.30 7.46
C GLU A 155 -13.98 25.76 7.78
N THR A 156 -12.87 25.95 8.46
CA THR A 156 -12.34 27.28 8.78
C THR A 156 -11.99 28.06 7.53
N CYS A 157 -11.30 27.47 6.59
CA CYS A 157 -10.96 28.10 5.30
C CYS A 157 -12.21 28.49 4.51
N MET A 158 -13.20 27.61 4.44
CA MET A 158 -14.39 27.84 3.62
C MET A 158 -15.39 28.78 4.31
N LEU A 159 -15.64 28.63 5.61
CA LEU A 159 -16.69 29.35 6.32
C LEU A 159 -16.22 30.69 6.88
N ARG A 160 -15.00 30.76 7.40
CA ARG A 160 -14.46 31.96 8.04
C ARG A 160 -13.66 32.84 7.08
N ALA A 161 -12.82 32.23 6.25
CA ALA A 161 -11.94 32.95 5.34
C ALA A 161 -12.54 33.11 3.93
N GLY A 162 -13.66 32.49 3.59
CA GLY A 162 -14.26 32.54 2.26
C GLY A 162 -13.41 31.92 1.16
N VAL A 163 -12.40 31.12 1.53
CA VAL A 163 -11.46 30.48 0.60
C VAL A 163 -12.10 29.24 0.01
N ARG A 164 -12.05 29.11 -1.31
CA ARG A 164 -12.49 27.90 -2.01
C ARG A 164 -11.41 26.83 -1.92
N VAL A 165 -11.65 25.75 -1.16
CA VAL A 165 -10.75 24.60 -1.07
C VAL A 165 -11.05 23.63 -2.20
N ILE A 166 -10.03 23.34 -3.04
CA ILE A 166 -10.11 22.39 -4.15
C ILE A 166 -9.09 21.29 -3.90
N ASN A 167 -9.53 20.05 -3.90
CA ASN A 167 -8.64 18.90 -3.91
C ASN A 167 -8.33 18.53 -5.36
N SER A 168 -7.05 18.55 -5.74
CA SER A 168 -6.61 18.12 -7.06
C SER A 168 -5.73 16.88 -6.94
N TYR A 169 -5.94 15.90 -7.79
CA TYR A 169 -5.09 14.74 -7.91
C TYR A 169 -4.71 14.48 -9.37
N TRP A 170 -3.47 14.07 -9.57
CA TRP A 170 -2.99 13.71 -10.89
C TRP A 170 -3.36 12.25 -11.21
N ARG A 171 -4.18 12.01 -12.22
CA ARG A 171 -4.31 10.69 -12.84
C ARG A 171 -3.32 10.59 -13.99
N HIS A 172 -2.44 9.60 -13.95
CA HIS A 172 -1.58 9.32 -15.09
C HIS A 172 -2.42 8.79 -16.27
N PRO A 173 -2.29 9.33 -17.51
CA PRO A 173 -3.16 8.97 -18.65
C PRO A 173 -3.10 7.49 -19.09
N ARG A 174 -2.12 6.72 -18.63
CA ARG A 174 -1.88 5.33 -19.09
C ARG A 174 -2.82 4.27 -18.51
N HIS A 175 -3.74 4.63 -17.60
CA HIS A 175 -4.75 3.71 -17.06
C HIS A 175 -6.16 3.96 -17.61
N SER A 176 -6.32 4.69 -18.72
CA SER A 176 -7.62 5.07 -19.26
C SER A 176 -8.03 4.29 -20.51
N THR A 177 -7.81 2.97 -20.56
CA THR A 177 -8.35 2.18 -21.67
C THR A 177 -9.56 1.31 -21.30
N ARG A 178 -10.23 1.59 -20.18
CA ARG A 178 -11.60 1.10 -19.94
C ARG A 178 -12.20 1.92 -18.82
N ASP A 179 -12.96 2.86 -19.14
CA ASP A 179 -14.24 3.28 -18.59
C ASP A 179 -14.47 4.79 -18.76
N ARG A 180 -15.12 5.17 -19.84
CA ARG A 180 -15.68 6.52 -20.03
C ARG A 180 -16.92 6.77 -19.17
N SER A 181 -17.29 5.86 -18.27
CA SER A 181 -18.53 5.94 -17.50
C SER A 181 -18.39 6.39 -16.05
N THR A 182 -17.17 6.60 -15.55
CA THR A 182 -16.97 7.14 -14.20
C THR A 182 -16.23 8.47 -14.21
N ASP A 183 -16.81 9.44 -14.89
CA ASP A 183 -16.58 10.86 -14.54
C ASP A 183 -17.21 11.11 -13.17
N ARG A 184 -16.51 10.66 -12.11
CA ARG A 184 -16.82 11.06 -10.74
C ARG A 184 -16.34 12.49 -10.57
N THR A 185 -17.05 13.39 -11.23
CA THR A 185 -17.03 14.79 -10.89
C THR A 185 -17.22 14.91 -9.39
N TYR A 186 -16.27 15.52 -8.77
CA TYR A 186 -16.26 15.89 -7.37
C TYR A 186 -17.63 16.38 -6.94
N ARG A 187 -18.22 15.76 -5.93
CA ARG A 187 -19.45 16.23 -5.30
C ARG A 187 -19.13 17.56 -4.63
N GLY A 188 -19.41 18.65 -5.34
CA GLY A 188 -19.27 19.99 -4.80
C GLY A 188 -20.32 20.26 -3.72
N TRP A 189 -19.94 21.07 -2.75
CA TRP A 189 -20.89 21.68 -1.82
C TRP A 189 -21.39 22.98 -2.42
N ARG A 190 -22.69 23.20 -2.44
CA ARG A 190 -23.29 24.49 -2.77
C ARG A 190 -23.90 25.11 -1.53
N ARG A 191 -23.80 26.43 -1.44
CA ARG A 191 -24.47 27.23 -0.43
C ARG A 191 -25.94 27.40 -0.83
N GLY A 192 -26.84 26.81 -0.03
CA GLY A 192 -28.27 27.07 -0.13
C GLY A 192 -28.73 27.75 1.16
N GLY A 193 -28.96 29.06 1.12
CA GLY A 193 -29.30 29.84 2.30
C GLY A 193 -28.20 29.80 3.37
N ASN A 194 -28.56 29.63 4.61
CA ASN A 194 -27.61 29.52 5.73
C ASN A 194 -27.14 28.08 6.02
N HIS A 195 -27.37 27.14 5.11
CA HIS A 195 -27.02 25.72 5.29
C HIS A 195 -26.26 25.17 4.10
N TRP A 196 -25.28 24.27 4.35
CA TRP A 196 -24.55 23.55 3.31
C TRP A 196 -25.17 22.17 3.13
N SER A 197 -25.61 21.86 1.90
CA SER A 197 -26.14 20.53 1.57
C SER A 197 -25.21 19.78 0.61
N ARG A 198 -25.14 18.46 0.78
CA ARG A 198 -24.41 17.56 -0.10
C ARG A 198 -25.19 17.38 -1.39
N ILE A 199 -24.62 17.77 -2.53
CA ILE A 199 -25.24 17.57 -3.84
C ILE A 199 -24.92 16.14 -4.28
N SER A 200 -25.96 15.29 -4.35
CA SER A 200 -25.91 14.08 -5.16
C SER A 200 -26.02 14.48 -6.63
N ALA A 201 -25.05 14.09 -7.46
CA ALA A 201 -25.22 14.20 -8.90
C ALA A 201 -26.42 13.34 -9.30
N ALA A 202 -27.52 13.99 -9.64
CA ALA A 202 -28.64 13.33 -10.33
C ALA A 202 -28.12 12.96 -11.74
N GLN A 203 -28.30 11.70 -12.10
CA GLN A 203 -28.19 11.21 -13.46
C GLN A 203 -28.99 12.13 -14.36
N ARG A 204 -28.35 12.73 -15.35
CA ARG A 204 -29.07 13.19 -16.55
C ARG A 204 -28.96 12.05 -17.58
N ARG A 205 -30.11 11.69 -18.09
CA ARG A 205 -30.39 10.72 -19.15
C ARG A 205 -29.61 10.99 -20.42
#